data_5562edc31ec3b12f26f05a3fc90a3201
#
_entry.id   5562edc31ec3b12f26f05a3fc90a3201
#
_cell.length_a   1.000
_cell.length_b   1.000
_cell.length_c   1.000
_cell.angle_alpha   90.00
_cell.angle_beta   90.00
_cell.angle_gamma   90.00
#
_symmetry.space_group_name_H-M   'P 1'
#
loop_
_entity.id
_entity.type
_entity.pdbx_description
1 polymer ?
#
loop_
_entity_poly.entity_id
_entity_poly.type
_entity_poly.pdbx_seq_one_letter_code
_entity_poly.pdbx_strand_id
1 'polypeptide(L)'
;MKRRKVGIISLIVIVVLILGFLVFGDYAKPFIKDKIGFISAKINKGEEKNEETAKDIVEDEKTPDSEEKENITDKAPEEKEMSYDVTVSDGVTVKALYDEKDGTKSFKFIEPGSNKVSFDINKSSQQMLLLDESSQKMVLQDINGSTKDITLETYVSSSGTQFLRTNILGTNPGYVWTKSPKFIDDTHIVYISQLPWFNKEGRYYVWILDVTTNSHSNINGLEGASITIGALEDNGINIDIDGNKFILNSNGSATKVN
;
A
#
# COMPACT_ATOMS: atom_id res chain seq x y z
N MET A 1 -13.11 -9.86 -48.00
CA MET A 1 -13.80 -8.88 -47.13
C MET A 1 -13.33 -8.82 -45.67
N LYS A 2 -12.47 -9.74 -45.16
CA LYS A 2 -12.00 -9.72 -43.73
C LYS A 2 -10.90 -8.70 -43.41
N ARG A 3 -10.04 -8.32 -44.35
CA ARG A 3 -8.90 -7.40 -44.08
C ARG A 3 -9.29 -5.92 -43.89
N ARG A 4 -10.43 -5.45 -44.39
CA ARG A 4 -10.88 -4.05 -44.22
C ARG A 4 -11.47 -3.77 -42.84
N LYS A 5 -12.04 -4.77 -42.15
CA LYS A 5 -12.63 -4.60 -40.81
C LYS A 5 -11.56 -4.48 -39.70
N VAL A 6 -10.42 -5.11 -39.85
CA VAL A 6 -9.30 -5.02 -38.88
C VAL A 6 -8.67 -3.63 -38.89
N GLY A 7 -8.52 -3.02 -40.07
CA GLY A 7 -7.96 -1.67 -40.17
C GLY A 7 -8.84 -0.59 -39.55
N ILE A 8 -10.19 -0.74 -39.66
CA ILE A 8 -11.15 0.24 -39.09
C ILE A 8 -11.15 0.16 -37.57
N ILE A 9 -11.09 -1.06 -36.99
CA ILE A 9 -11.04 -1.25 -35.53
C ILE A 9 -9.73 -0.68 -34.95
N SER A 10 -8.60 -0.89 -35.63
CA SER A 10 -7.31 -0.33 -35.22
C SER A 10 -7.32 1.21 -35.25
N LEU A 11 -7.96 1.81 -36.26
CA LEU A 11 -8.06 3.27 -36.37
C LEU A 11 -8.93 3.87 -35.25
N ILE A 12 -10.04 3.22 -34.90
CA ILE A 12 -10.93 3.66 -33.82
C ILE A 12 -10.21 3.61 -32.48
N VAL A 13 -9.43 2.55 -32.20
CA VAL A 13 -8.67 2.43 -30.95
C VAL A 13 -7.63 3.55 -30.84
N ILE A 14 -6.94 3.89 -31.93
CA ILE A 14 -5.97 5.00 -31.94
C ILE A 14 -6.64 6.35 -31.68
N VAL A 15 -7.80 6.60 -32.29
CA VAL A 15 -8.55 7.85 -32.09
C VAL A 15 -9.04 7.98 -30.64
N VAL A 16 -9.51 6.88 -30.02
CA VAL A 16 -9.94 6.87 -28.61
C VAL A 16 -8.77 7.14 -27.67
N LEU A 17 -7.59 6.58 -27.96
CA LEU A 17 -6.36 6.83 -27.17
C LEU A 17 -5.90 8.29 -27.30
N ILE A 18 -5.98 8.90 -28.50
CA ILE A 18 -5.63 10.31 -28.71
C ILE A 18 -6.63 11.23 -28.00
N LEU A 19 -7.94 10.95 -28.08
CA LEU A 19 -8.96 11.72 -27.37
C LEU A 19 -8.83 11.59 -25.85
N GLY A 20 -8.51 10.40 -25.35
CA GLY A 20 -8.20 10.17 -23.92
C GLY A 20 -7.01 11.00 -23.46
N PHE A 21 -5.97 11.11 -24.28
CA PHE A 21 -4.79 11.92 -23.97
C PHE A 21 -5.08 13.43 -23.98
N LEU A 22 -5.98 13.90 -24.86
CA LEU A 22 -6.39 15.32 -24.89
C LEU A 22 -7.26 15.72 -23.70
N VAL A 23 -8.07 14.80 -23.17
CA VAL A 23 -8.96 15.07 -22.02
C VAL A 23 -8.24 14.92 -20.68
N PHE A 24 -7.31 13.96 -20.58
CA PHE A 24 -6.61 13.64 -19.34
C PHE A 24 -5.11 13.99 -19.34
N GLY A 25 -4.60 14.58 -20.43
CA GLY A 25 -3.17 14.90 -20.60
C GLY A 25 -2.62 15.86 -19.54
N ASP A 26 -3.46 16.74 -18.99
CA ASP A 26 -3.03 17.68 -17.96
C ASP A 26 -2.80 17.01 -16.59
N TYR A 27 -3.47 15.89 -16.30
CA TYR A 27 -3.24 15.09 -15.11
C TYR A 27 -1.99 14.21 -15.19
N ALA A 28 -1.54 13.88 -16.41
CA ALA A 28 -0.35 13.05 -16.63
C ALA A 28 0.96 13.85 -16.74
N LYS A 29 0.89 15.17 -16.92
CA LYS A 29 2.08 16.03 -17.10
C LYS A 29 3.11 15.96 -15.97
N PRO A 30 2.76 15.95 -14.66
CA PRO A 30 3.75 15.82 -13.61
C PRO A 30 4.45 14.46 -13.64
N PHE A 31 3.72 13.39 -13.92
CA PHE A 31 4.26 12.01 -13.90
C PHE A 31 5.22 11.72 -15.06
N ILE A 32 4.99 12.36 -16.23
CA ILE A 32 5.85 12.21 -17.42
C ILE A 32 7.14 13.03 -17.24
N LYS A 33 7.06 14.21 -16.60
CA LYS A 33 8.22 15.10 -16.42
C LYS A 33 9.29 14.47 -15.53
N ASP A 34 8.89 13.78 -14.46
CA ASP A 34 9.82 13.11 -13.55
C ASP A 34 10.51 11.90 -14.22
N LYS A 35 9.78 11.12 -15.03
CA LYS A 35 10.39 9.99 -15.76
C LYS A 35 11.31 10.43 -16.89
N ILE A 36 11.01 11.50 -17.61
CA ILE A 36 11.85 12.03 -18.68
C ILE A 36 13.11 12.66 -18.09
N GLY A 37 13.02 13.35 -16.94
CA GLY A 37 14.19 13.89 -16.23
C GLY A 37 15.18 12.80 -15.81
N PHE A 38 14.68 11.65 -15.35
CA PHE A 38 15.51 10.51 -14.95
C PHE A 38 16.21 9.84 -16.14
N ILE A 39 15.55 9.73 -17.29
CA ILE A 39 16.13 9.15 -18.51
C ILE A 39 17.18 10.09 -19.10
N SER A 40 16.95 11.41 -19.08
CA SER A 40 17.91 12.39 -19.60
C SER A 40 19.20 12.45 -18.75
N ALA A 41 19.09 12.33 -17.43
CA ALA A 41 20.25 12.25 -16.53
C ALA A 41 21.10 10.97 -16.75
N LYS A 42 20.48 9.87 -17.20
CA LYS A 42 21.17 8.61 -17.45
C LYS A 42 21.86 8.56 -18.82
N ILE A 43 21.36 9.31 -19.81
CA ILE A 43 21.94 9.41 -21.14
C ILE A 43 23.18 10.34 -21.15
N ASN A 44 23.18 11.43 -20.38
CA ASN A 44 24.33 12.33 -20.31
C ASN A 44 25.52 11.81 -19.50
N LYS A 45 25.43 10.61 -18.90
CA LYS A 45 26.52 9.96 -18.18
C LYS A 45 27.27 8.92 -19.00
N GLY A 46 26.89 8.72 -20.27
CA GLY A 46 27.40 7.67 -21.17
C GLY A 46 28.28 8.12 -22.32
N GLU A 47 28.51 9.42 -22.51
CA GLU A 47 29.31 9.92 -23.64
C GLU A 47 30.41 10.89 -23.17
N GLU A 48 31.45 10.33 -22.58
CA GLU A 48 32.78 10.94 -22.60
C GLU A 48 33.84 9.84 -22.47
N LYS A 49 34.26 9.28 -23.60
CA LYS A 49 35.56 8.68 -23.83
C LYS A 49 35.72 8.37 -25.29
N ASN A 50 36.49 9.19 -25.99
CA ASN A 50 37.60 8.81 -26.84
C ASN A 50 37.98 10.03 -27.69
N GLU A 51 39.16 10.54 -27.52
CA GLU A 51 40.10 10.74 -28.63
C GLU A 51 41.53 10.91 -28.11
N GLU A 52 42.33 10.08 -28.69
CA GLU A 52 43.76 9.85 -28.60
C GLU A 52 44.54 11.03 -29.16
N THR A 53 45.68 11.40 -28.60
CA THR A 53 46.93 11.47 -29.37
C THR A 53 48.15 11.63 -28.46
N ALA A 54 49.18 10.88 -28.85
CA ALA A 54 50.50 10.69 -28.24
C ALA A 54 51.44 11.87 -28.41
N LYS A 55 52.41 11.95 -27.55
CA LYS A 55 53.90 11.99 -27.71
C LYS A 55 54.54 12.67 -26.49
N ASP A 56 55.36 11.99 -25.88
CA ASP A 56 56.79 11.69 -25.88
C ASP A 56 57.62 12.51 -24.86
N ILE A 57 58.23 11.75 -23.96
CA ILE A 57 59.67 11.70 -23.55
C ILE A 57 60.16 12.60 -22.40
N VAL A 58 60.76 11.88 -21.42
CA VAL A 58 62.01 12.03 -20.63
C VAL A 58 61.97 12.56 -19.20
N GLU A 59 62.27 11.58 -18.30
CA GLU A 59 63.21 11.56 -17.14
C GLU A 59 63.40 12.84 -16.29
N ASP A 60 63.27 12.79 -15.00
CA ASP A 60 64.26 12.32 -14.04
C ASP A 60 63.89 12.62 -12.58
N GLU A 61 64.17 11.64 -11.74
CA GLU A 61 64.57 11.63 -10.30
C GLU A 61 64.05 12.63 -9.29
N LYS A 62 63.46 12.11 -8.23
CA LYS A 62 63.81 12.10 -6.79
C LYS A 62 62.61 12.16 -5.86
N THR A 63 62.41 11.07 -5.15
CA THR A 63 61.78 11.02 -3.80
C THR A 63 62.56 11.89 -2.80
N PRO A 64 61.97 12.42 -1.67
CA PRO A 64 61.30 11.58 -0.69
C PRO A 64 60.12 12.22 0.06
N ASP A 65 59.32 11.32 0.66
CA ASP A 65 58.74 11.41 2.02
C ASP A 65 57.72 12.50 2.32
N SER A 66 56.48 12.11 2.47
CA SER A 66 55.80 12.23 3.75
C SER A 66 54.27 12.03 3.62
N GLU A 67 53.79 11.23 4.54
CA GLU A 67 52.45 11.23 5.09
C GLU A 67 51.28 10.70 4.21
N GLU A 68 51.09 9.44 4.34
CA GLU A 68 49.87 8.70 4.20
C GLU A 68 48.77 9.33 5.06
N LYS A 69 47.98 10.23 4.45
CA LYS A 69 46.67 10.58 4.99
C LYS A 69 45.71 9.47 4.62
N GLU A 70 45.48 8.55 5.56
CA GLU A 70 44.32 7.67 5.55
C GLU A 70 43.07 8.50 5.30
N ASN A 71 42.55 8.40 4.09
CA ASN A 71 41.22 8.91 3.77
C ASN A 71 40.22 7.89 4.36
N ILE A 72 39.93 8.10 5.66
CA ILE A 72 38.80 7.39 6.29
C ILE A 72 37.56 7.94 5.60
N THR A 73 37.18 7.29 4.53
CA THR A 73 35.83 7.42 3.97
C THR A 73 34.93 6.75 5.02
N ASP A 74 34.35 7.56 5.86
CA ASP A 74 33.28 7.17 6.78
C ASP A 74 32.10 6.72 5.90
N LYS A 75 32.13 5.44 5.51
CA LYS A 75 31.04 4.77 4.83
C LYS A 75 29.97 4.61 5.90
N ALA A 76 28.95 5.47 5.85
CA ALA A 76 27.75 5.26 6.64
C ALA A 76 27.38 3.78 6.57
N PRO A 77 27.06 3.10 7.68
CA PRO A 77 26.69 1.71 7.65
C PRO A 77 25.54 1.53 6.66
N GLU A 78 25.70 0.66 5.68
CA GLU A 78 24.58 0.23 4.84
C GLU A 78 23.52 -0.35 5.79
N GLU A 79 22.45 0.38 6.03
CA GLU A 79 21.28 -0.13 6.77
C GLU A 79 20.77 -1.34 5.98
N LYS A 80 21.01 -2.53 6.52
CA LYS A 80 20.56 -3.78 5.93
C LYS A 80 19.06 -3.84 6.11
N GLU A 81 18.29 -3.57 5.05
CA GLU A 81 16.84 -3.78 5.06
C GLU A 81 16.53 -5.24 5.39
N MET A 82 15.79 -5.45 6.46
CA MET A 82 15.34 -6.75 6.90
C MET A 82 13.86 -6.91 6.55
N SER A 83 13.45 -8.13 6.22
CA SER A 83 12.08 -8.39 5.78
C SER A 83 11.56 -9.74 6.24
N TYR A 84 10.22 -9.84 6.28
CA TYR A 84 9.47 -11.10 6.35
C TYR A 84 8.70 -11.30 5.05
N ASP A 85 8.76 -12.51 4.48
CA ASP A 85 7.85 -12.92 3.42
C ASP A 85 6.51 -13.30 4.04
N VAL A 86 5.45 -12.53 3.74
CA VAL A 86 4.11 -12.70 4.31
C VAL A 86 3.15 -13.11 3.23
N THR A 87 2.58 -14.33 3.35
CA THR A 87 1.49 -14.79 2.48
C THR A 87 0.17 -14.24 2.99
N VAL A 88 -0.44 -13.33 2.21
CA VAL A 88 -1.71 -12.67 2.56
C VAL A 88 -2.90 -13.51 2.11
N SER A 89 -2.80 -14.08 0.90
CA SER A 89 -3.82 -14.97 0.32
C SER A 89 -3.15 -15.95 -0.65
N ASP A 90 -3.92 -16.87 -1.24
CA ASP A 90 -3.40 -17.84 -2.19
C ASP A 90 -2.70 -17.16 -3.37
N GLY A 91 -1.40 -17.40 -3.52
CA GLY A 91 -0.58 -16.83 -4.57
C GLY A 91 -0.22 -15.34 -4.38
N VAL A 92 -0.55 -14.73 -3.24
CA VAL A 92 -0.22 -13.34 -2.92
C VAL A 92 0.71 -13.30 -1.72
N THR A 93 2.00 -13.07 -1.97
CA THR A 93 3.03 -12.89 -0.94
C THR A 93 3.68 -11.52 -1.10
N VAL A 94 3.93 -10.84 0.00
CA VAL A 94 4.60 -9.55 0.07
C VAL A 94 5.78 -9.62 1.03
N LYS A 95 6.76 -8.73 0.86
CA LYS A 95 7.81 -8.53 1.86
C LYS A 95 7.44 -7.39 2.77
N ALA A 96 7.28 -7.70 4.06
CA ALA A 96 7.10 -6.73 5.12
C ALA A 96 8.49 -6.30 5.62
N LEU A 97 8.86 -5.04 5.35
CA LEU A 97 10.17 -4.49 5.66
C LEU A 97 10.19 -3.91 7.08
N TYR A 98 11.28 -4.12 7.78
CA TYR A 98 11.50 -3.59 9.13
C TYR A 98 12.96 -3.19 9.34
N ASP A 99 13.17 -2.25 10.26
CA ASP A 99 14.49 -1.89 10.78
C ASP A 99 14.73 -2.54 12.14
N GLU A 100 15.99 -2.65 12.48
CA GLU A 100 16.41 -2.98 13.83
C GLU A 100 17.42 -1.93 14.32
N LYS A 101 17.06 -1.21 15.38
CA LYS A 101 17.91 -0.25 16.04
C LYS A 101 18.01 -0.57 17.53
N ASP A 102 19.22 -0.67 18.02
CA ASP A 102 19.50 -0.97 19.44
C ASP A 102 18.77 -2.23 19.95
N GLY A 103 18.66 -3.26 19.08
CA GLY A 103 17.95 -4.51 19.37
C GLY A 103 16.42 -4.41 19.31
N THR A 104 15.86 -3.24 18.95
CA THR A 104 14.42 -3.04 18.79
C THR A 104 14.06 -3.04 17.31
N LYS A 105 13.19 -3.95 16.92
CA LYS A 105 12.64 -4.06 15.55
C LYS A 105 11.40 -3.16 15.40
N SER A 106 11.21 -2.58 14.22
CA SER A 106 10.05 -1.75 13.90
C SER A 106 9.69 -1.88 12.43
N PHE A 107 8.42 -2.20 12.12
CA PHE A 107 7.91 -2.22 10.74
C PHE A 107 7.95 -0.84 10.10
N LYS A 108 8.20 -0.81 8.78
CA LYS A 108 8.29 0.42 7.99
C LYS A 108 7.29 0.47 6.84
N PHE A 109 7.34 -0.50 5.95
CA PHE A 109 6.49 -0.56 4.75
C PHE A 109 6.54 -1.96 4.12
N ILE A 110 5.78 -2.17 3.06
CA ILE A 110 5.90 -3.37 2.22
C ILE A 110 6.73 -3.06 0.98
N GLU A 111 7.47 -4.05 0.44
CA GLU A 111 8.24 -3.87 -0.78
C GLU A 111 7.33 -3.40 -1.93
N PRO A 112 7.74 -2.34 -2.69
CA PRO A 112 6.96 -1.86 -3.82
C PRO A 112 6.78 -2.93 -4.91
N GLY A 113 5.59 -3.03 -5.47
CA GLY A 113 5.27 -3.99 -6.54
C GLY A 113 4.05 -4.87 -6.25
N SER A 114 3.57 -4.88 -5.02
CA SER A 114 2.35 -5.60 -4.61
C SER A 114 1.12 -4.72 -4.82
N ASN A 115 0.79 -4.40 -6.07
CA ASN A 115 -0.28 -3.46 -6.46
C ASN A 115 -1.69 -3.82 -5.97
N LYS A 116 -1.85 -4.94 -5.24
CA LYS A 116 -3.15 -5.44 -4.76
C LYS A 116 -3.19 -5.62 -3.25
N VAL A 117 -2.11 -5.31 -2.56
CA VAL A 117 -2.03 -5.40 -1.10
C VAL A 117 -1.86 -4.01 -0.53
N SER A 118 -2.82 -3.58 0.27
CA SER A 118 -2.68 -2.41 1.12
C SER A 118 -2.23 -2.83 2.52
N PHE A 119 -1.61 -1.90 3.25
CA PHE A 119 -1.11 -2.15 4.59
C PHE A 119 -1.35 -0.96 5.51
N ASP A 120 -1.33 -1.23 6.80
CA ASP A 120 -1.24 -0.24 7.87
C ASP A 120 -0.32 -0.77 8.97
N ILE A 121 0.30 0.13 9.74
CA ILE A 121 1.21 -0.23 10.83
C ILE A 121 0.66 0.40 12.10
N ASN A 122 0.61 -0.39 13.19
CA ASN A 122 0.14 0.11 14.47
C ASN A 122 1.09 1.16 15.08
N LYS A 123 0.61 1.91 16.07
CA LYS A 123 1.36 3.02 16.68
C LYS A 123 2.69 2.58 17.29
N SER A 124 2.78 1.36 17.81
CA SER A 124 4.02 0.80 18.36
C SER A 124 5.00 0.30 17.29
N SER A 125 4.60 0.24 16.02
CA SER A 125 5.36 -0.35 14.89
C SER A 125 5.71 -1.83 15.09
N GLN A 126 4.97 -2.54 15.96
CA GLN A 126 5.20 -3.95 16.26
C GLN A 126 4.30 -4.88 15.48
N GLN A 127 3.26 -4.34 14.83
CA GLN A 127 2.32 -5.11 14.03
C GLN A 127 2.04 -4.40 12.70
N MET A 128 1.95 -5.20 11.64
CA MET A 128 1.57 -4.76 10.30
C MET A 128 0.30 -5.49 9.88
N LEU A 129 -0.70 -4.72 9.53
CA LEU A 129 -1.95 -5.17 8.95
C LEU A 129 -1.81 -5.18 7.43
N LEU A 130 -2.21 -6.27 6.80
CA LEU A 130 -2.17 -6.47 5.34
C LEU A 130 -3.57 -6.83 4.84
N LEU A 131 -4.02 -6.19 3.76
CA LEU A 131 -5.26 -6.51 3.06
C LEU A 131 -4.94 -6.86 1.60
N ASP A 132 -5.27 -8.07 1.16
CA ASP A 132 -5.40 -8.37 -0.27
C ASP A 132 -6.73 -7.80 -0.78
N GLU A 133 -6.67 -6.75 -1.57
CA GLU A 133 -7.85 -6.05 -2.09
C GLU A 133 -8.69 -6.91 -3.04
N SER A 134 -8.09 -7.93 -3.65
CA SER A 134 -8.79 -8.81 -4.60
C SER A 134 -9.65 -9.85 -3.88
N SER A 135 -9.09 -10.53 -2.89
CA SER A 135 -9.80 -11.52 -2.08
C SER A 135 -10.48 -10.92 -0.86
N GLN A 136 -10.16 -9.67 -0.52
CA GLN A 136 -10.59 -8.97 0.68
C GLN A 136 -10.25 -9.72 1.98
N LYS A 137 -9.07 -10.39 1.97
CA LYS A 137 -8.53 -11.14 3.10
C LYS A 137 -7.59 -10.27 3.90
N MET A 138 -7.71 -10.30 5.23
CA MET A 138 -6.86 -9.56 6.17
C MET A 138 -5.92 -10.49 6.92
N VAL A 139 -4.66 -10.07 7.00
CA VAL A 139 -3.62 -10.78 7.74
C VAL A 139 -2.89 -9.80 8.66
N LEU A 140 -2.61 -10.23 9.87
CA LEU A 140 -1.79 -9.52 10.85
C LEU A 140 -0.42 -10.18 10.92
N GLN A 141 0.63 -9.40 10.66
CA GLN A 141 2.03 -9.80 10.80
C GLN A 141 2.60 -9.16 12.07
N ASP A 142 3.09 -9.99 12.98
CA ASP A 142 3.79 -9.54 14.19
C ASP A 142 5.28 -9.36 13.90
N ILE A 143 5.94 -8.42 14.59
CA ILE A 143 7.37 -8.12 14.42
C ILE A 143 8.30 -9.29 14.80
N ASN A 144 7.81 -10.27 15.53
CA ASN A 144 8.54 -11.50 15.85
C ASN A 144 8.42 -12.58 14.75
N GLY A 145 7.77 -12.27 13.63
CA GLY A 145 7.66 -13.13 12.46
C GLY A 145 6.39 -13.99 12.42
N SER A 146 5.49 -13.90 13.41
CA SER A 146 4.23 -14.64 13.39
C SER A 146 3.19 -13.95 12.53
N THR A 147 2.40 -14.75 11.78
CA THR A 147 1.33 -14.29 10.91
C THR A 147 0.00 -14.88 11.38
N LYS A 148 -1.04 -14.06 11.46
CA LYS A 148 -2.39 -14.46 11.88
C LYS A 148 -3.41 -14.02 10.82
N ASP A 149 -4.24 -14.94 10.35
CA ASP A 149 -5.44 -14.60 9.58
C ASP A 149 -6.49 -13.98 10.52
N ILE A 150 -6.89 -12.76 10.21
CA ILE A 150 -7.87 -11.98 10.99
C ILE A 150 -9.10 -11.64 10.16
N THR A 151 -9.34 -12.37 9.10
CA THR A 151 -10.48 -12.18 8.21
C THR A 151 -11.77 -12.65 8.87
N LEU A 152 -12.86 -11.90 8.74
CA LEU A 152 -14.20 -12.41 9.03
C LEU A 152 -14.61 -13.39 7.93
N GLU A 153 -14.29 -14.67 8.07
CA GLU A 153 -14.59 -15.67 7.03
C GLU A 153 -16.09 -16.00 6.93
N THR A 154 -16.81 -15.93 8.05
CA THR A 154 -18.25 -16.22 8.09
C THR A 154 -18.98 -15.16 8.90
N TYR A 155 -19.91 -14.47 8.25
CA TYR A 155 -20.86 -13.61 8.96
C TYR A 155 -22.10 -14.42 9.35
N VAL A 156 -22.51 -14.32 10.61
CA VAL A 156 -23.73 -14.95 11.12
C VAL A 156 -24.76 -13.86 11.42
N SER A 157 -25.89 -13.90 10.72
CA SER A 157 -26.99 -12.94 10.96
C SER A 157 -27.69 -13.16 12.31
N SER A 158 -28.49 -12.20 12.74
CA SER A 158 -29.31 -12.33 13.96
C SER A 158 -30.29 -13.50 13.91
N SER A 159 -30.66 -13.98 12.72
CA SER A 159 -31.51 -15.18 12.53
C SER A 159 -30.71 -16.49 12.53
N GLY A 160 -29.38 -16.45 12.70
CA GLY A 160 -28.49 -17.61 12.67
C GLY A 160 -28.08 -18.06 11.28
N THR A 161 -28.47 -17.33 10.22
CA THR A 161 -28.05 -17.66 8.84
C THR A 161 -26.58 -17.31 8.66
N GLN A 162 -25.82 -18.25 8.09
CA GLN A 162 -24.39 -18.10 7.84
C GLN A 162 -24.12 -17.67 6.40
N PHE A 163 -23.23 -16.73 6.24
CA PHE A 163 -22.76 -16.21 4.96
C PHE A 163 -21.25 -16.31 4.90
N LEU A 164 -20.75 -17.18 4.02
CA LEU A 164 -19.33 -17.35 3.78
C LEU A 164 -18.82 -16.24 2.85
N ARG A 165 -17.73 -15.59 3.22
CA ARG A 165 -17.09 -14.52 2.46
C ARG A 165 -16.85 -14.92 1.01
N THR A 166 -16.21 -16.07 0.78
CA THR A 166 -15.88 -16.56 -0.56
C THR A 166 -17.11 -16.78 -1.43
N ASN A 167 -18.22 -17.27 -0.85
CA ASN A 167 -19.47 -17.46 -1.58
C ASN A 167 -20.11 -16.13 -1.96
N ILE A 168 -20.13 -15.17 -1.02
CA ILE A 168 -20.71 -13.84 -1.27
C ILE A 168 -19.91 -13.10 -2.34
N LEU A 169 -18.59 -13.06 -2.23
CA LEU A 169 -17.73 -12.40 -3.21
C LEU A 169 -17.79 -13.07 -4.59
N GLY A 170 -17.91 -14.41 -4.64
CA GLY A 170 -18.03 -15.16 -5.88
C GLY A 170 -19.36 -14.95 -6.62
N THR A 171 -20.45 -14.67 -5.89
CA THR A 171 -21.80 -14.50 -6.46
C THR A 171 -22.21 -13.04 -6.63
N ASN A 172 -21.54 -12.11 -5.95
CA ASN A 172 -21.83 -10.68 -5.99
C ASN A 172 -20.56 -9.88 -6.33
N PRO A 173 -20.20 -9.77 -7.61
CA PRO A 173 -19.05 -8.99 -8.06
C PRO A 173 -19.18 -7.53 -7.58
N GLY A 174 -18.12 -7.02 -6.95
CA GLY A 174 -18.10 -5.66 -6.41
C GLY A 174 -18.63 -5.51 -4.98
N TYR A 175 -19.11 -6.60 -4.35
CA TYR A 175 -19.47 -6.56 -2.94
C TYR A 175 -18.24 -6.28 -2.06
N VAL A 176 -18.40 -5.38 -1.10
CA VAL A 176 -17.34 -5.01 -0.15
C VAL A 176 -17.55 -5.78 1.15
N TRP A 177 -16.75 -6.82 1.35
CA TRP A 177 -16.68 -7.57 2.60
C TRP A 177 -15.73 -6.90 3.59
N THR A 178 -14.56 -6.46 3.08
CA THR A 178 -13.55 -5.70 3.84
C THR A 178 -12.86 -4.70 2.93
N LYS A 179 -12.78 -3.45 3.39
CA LYS A 179 -12.11 -2.36 2.67
C LYS A 179 -11.45 -1.39 3.63
N SER A 180 -10.27 -0.88 3.24
CA SER A 180 -9.54 0.19 3.93
C SER A 180 -9.35 -0.04 5.43
N PRO A 181 -8.89 -1.22 5.87
CA PRO A 181 -8.67 -1.47 7.30
C PRO A 181 -7.51 -0.62 7.81
N LYS A 182 -7.66 -0.10 9.07
CA LYS A 182 -6.62 0.67 9.77
C LYS A 182 -6.61 0.36 11.26
N PHE A 183 -5.44 0.41 11.87
CA PHE A 183 -5.34 0.39 13.31
C PHE A 183 -5.95 1.65 13.93
N ILE A 184 -6.68 1.48 15.02
CA ILE A 184 -7.13 2.56 15.89
C ILE A 184 -6.32 2.58 17.19
N ASP A 185 -5.82 1.44 17.60
CA ASP A 185 -4.79 1.22 18.62
C ASP A 185 -4.05 -0.10 18.35
N ASP A 186 -3.21 -0.58 19.27
CA ASP A 186 -2.42 -1.81 19.08
C ASP A 186 -3.27 -3.10 19.09
N THR A 187 -4.54 -3.02 19.46
CA THR A 187 -5.43 -4.17 19.61
C THR A 187 -6.73 -4.08 18.80
N HIS A 188 -7.02 -2.91 18.21
CA HIS A 188 -8.25 -2.70 17.46
C HIS A 188 -7.98 -2.19 16.06
N ILE A 189 -8.74 -2.73 15.12
CA ILE A 189 -8.71 -2.37 13.69
C ILE A 189 -10.13 -1.93 13.30
N VAL A 190 -10.23 -0.79 12.62
CA VAL A 190 -11.47 -0.31 12.00
C VAL A 190 -11.43 -0.59 10.51
N TYR A 191 -12.55 -0.98 9.91
CA TYR A 191 -12.65 -1.22 8.48
C TYR A 191 -14.07 -0.95 7.94
N ILE A 192 -14.22 -0.91 6.64
CA ILE A 192 -15.47 -0.66 5.94
C ILE A 192 -16.00 -1.99 5.39
N SER A 193 -17.31 -2.26 5.57
CA SER A 193 -18.00 -3.40 4.99
C SER A 193 -19.41 -3.03 4.55
N GLN A 194 -19.97 -3.79 3.60
CA GLN A 194 -21.41 -3.74 3.27
C GLN A 194 -22.25 -4.67 4.17
N LEU A 195 -21.61 -5.52 5.00
CA LEU A 195 -22.28 -6.26 6.04
C LEU A 195 -22.91 -5.28 7.07
N PRO A 196 -24.06 -5.61 7.67
CA PRO A 196 -24.78 -6.87 7.64
C PRO A 196 -25.90 -6.98 6.56
N TRP A 197 -26.03 -6.01 5.66
CA TRP A 197 -27.20 -5.91 4.79
C TRP A 197 -26.88 -6.20 3.31
N PHE A 198 -27.24 -7.38 2.83
CA PHE A 198 -27.02 -7.79 1.45
C PHE A 198 -27.91 -7.11 0.39
N ASN A 199 -29.07 -6.58 0.79
CA ASN A 199 -30.07 -6.00 -0.12
C ASN A 199 -30.05 -4.47 -0.16
N LYS A 200 -29.04 -3.82 0.45
CA LYS A 200 -28.86 -2.37 0.43
C LYS A 200 -27.63 -2.03 -0.39
N GLU A 201 -27.77 -2.08 -1.70
CA GLU A 201 -26.73 -1.67 -2.64
C GLU A 201 -26.26 -0.23 -2.33
N GLY A 202 -24.93 -0.01 -2.40
CA GLY A 202 -24.35 1.29 -2.15
C GLY A 202 -24.39 1.75 -0.68
N ARG A 203 -24.68 0.88 0.29
CA ARG A 203 -24.60 1.20 1.70
C ARG A 203 -23.44 0.50 2.36
N TYR A 204 -22.64 1.27 3.10
CA TYR A 204 -21.46 0.81 3.82
C TYR A 204 -21.65 1.05 5.32
N TYR A 205 -20.92 0.27 6.11
CA TYR A 205 -20.93 0.31 7.56
C TYR A 205 -19.49 0.33 8.07
N VAL A 206 -19.26 1.03 9.19
CA VAL A 206 -17.99 0.97 9.91
C VAL A 206 -18.01 -0.23 10.84
N TRP A 207 -16.97 -1.05 10.74
CA TRP A 207 -16.74 -2.22 11.57
C TRP A 207 -15.49 -2.04 12.41
N ILE A 208 -15.48 -2.66 13.59
CA ILE A 208 -14.32 -2.78 14.46
C ILE A 208 -13.99 -4.25 14.71
N LEU A 209 -12.70 -4.55 14.71
CA LEU A 209 -12.13 -5.85 15.04
C LEU A 209 -11.25 -5.69 16.27
N ASP A 210 -11.51 -6.50 17.30
CA ASP A 210 -10.55 -6.77 18.38
C ASP A 210 -9.63 -7.93 17.95
N VAL A 211 -8.35 -7.66 17.72
CA VAL A 211 -7.37 -8.66 17.23
C VAL A 211 -7.02 -9.70 18.28
N THR A 212 -7.24 -9.42 19.57
CA THR A 212 -6.93 -10.34 20.66
C THR A 212 -7.94 -11.47 20.72
N THR A 213 -9.21 -11.15 20.55
CA THR A 213 -10.34 -12.10 20.59
C THR A 213 -10.79 -12.56 19.19
N ASN A 214 -10.31 -11.88 18.14
CA ASN A 214 -10.77 -12.02 16.76
C ASN A 214 -12.29 -11.75 16.61
N SER A 215 -12.80 -10.80 17.40
CA SER A 215 -14.21 -10.44 17.43
C SER A 215 -14.46 -9.25 16.52
N HIS A 216 -15.37 -9.44 15.56
CA HIS A 216 -15.80 -8.40 14.62
C HIS A 216 -17.19 -7.90 14.95
N SER A 217 -17.39 -6.58 14.97
CA SER A 217 -18.70 -5.97 15.19
C SER A 217 -18.87 -4.69 14.35
N ASN A 218 -20.08 -4.46 13.86
CA ASN A 218 -20.39 -3.17 13.24
C ASN A 218 -20.72 -2.12 14.30
N ILE A 219 -20.40 -0.87 14.01
CA ILE A 219 -20.68 0.26 14.91
C ILE A 219 -22.02 0.89 14.51
N ASN A 220 -22.99 0.80 15.40
CA ASN A 220 -24.32 1.34 15.17
C ASN A 220 -24.28 2.85 14.91
N GLY A 221 -25.01 3.29 13.87
CA GLY A 221 -25.12 4.70 13.52
C GLY A 221 -23.95 5.23 12.65
N LEU A 222 -22.91 4.42 12.38
CA LEU A 222 -21.84 4.76 11.45
C LEU A 222 -22.03 4.03 10.13
N GLU A 223 -22.98 4.54 9.32
CA GLU A 223 -23.33 3.98 8.02
C GLU A 223 -23.65 5.07 7.00
N GLY A 224 -23.34 4.85 5.73
CA GLY A 224 -23.59 5.80 4.66
C GLY A 224 -23.37 5.23 3.25
N ALA A 225 -23.63 6.05 2.26
CA ALA A 225 -23.37 5.74 0.87
C ALA A 225 -21.87 5.85 0.52
N SER A 226 -21.16 6.68 1.28
CA SER A 226 -19.70 6.86 1.14
C SER A 226 -19.09 6.93 2.54
N ILE A 227 -18.05 6.12 2.78
CA ILE A 227 -17.27 6.15 4.01
C ILE A 227 -15.78 6.23 3.67
N THR A 228 -15.07 7.10 4.37
CA THR A 228 -13.61 7.19 4.32
C THR A 228 -13.04 7.09 5.73
N ILE A 229 -12.08 6.19 5.93
CA ILE A 229 -11.28 6.09 7.14
C ILE A 229 -10.04 6.95 6.94
N GLY A 230 -9.90 7.99 7.73
CA GLY A 230 -8.84 9.00 7.66
C GLY A 230 -7.60 8.66 8.51
N ALA A 231 -6.98 9.70 9.04
CA ALA A 231 -5.81 9.56 9.90
C ALA A 231 -6.19 9.20 11.33
N LEU A 232 -5.32 8.46 11.99
CA LEU A 232 -5.34 8.27 13.44
C LEU A 232 -4.74 9.51 14.11
N GLU A 233 -5.46 10.08 15.06
CA GLU A 233 -5.05 11.21 15.89
C GLU A 233 -5.04 10.78 17.37
N ASP A 234 -4.59 11.66 18.27
CA ASP A 234 -4.52 11.34 19.70
C ASP A 234 -5.87 11.05 20.35
N ASN A 235 -6.95 11.61 19.80
CA ASN A 235 -8.33 11.45 20.28
C ASN A 235 -9.14 10.38 19.55
N GLY A 236 -8.54 9.63 18.60
CA GLY A 236 -9.18 8.57 17.84
C GLY A 236 -8.93 8.67 16.33
N ILE A 237 -9.60 7.83 15.55
CA ILE A 237 -9.47 7.82 14.10
C ILE A 237 -10.58 8.64 13.44
N ASN A 238 -10.19 9.43 12.43
CA ASN A 238 -11.13 10.24 11.66
C ASN A 238 -11.95 9.35 10.71
N ILE A 239 -13.26 9.52 10.72
CA ILE A 239 -14.20 8.87 9.79
C ILE A 239 -15.03 9.96 9.11
N ASP A 240 -15.09 9.92 7.78
CA ASP A 240 -16.02 10.74 6.99
C ASP A 240 -17.13 9.83 6.45
N ILE A 241 -18.38 10.21 6.72
CA ILE A 241 -19.57 9.51 6.25
C ILE A 241 -20.48 10.50 5.56
N ASP A 242 -20.58 10.39 4.22
CA ASP A 242 -21.41 11.27 3.39
C ASP A 242 -21.12 12.76 3.65
N GLY A 243 -19.82 13.12 3.87
CA GLY A 243 -19.36 14.47 4.17
C GLY A 243 -19.50 14.89 5.65
N ASN A 244 -20.02 14.01 6.52
CA ASN A 244 -20.05 14.26 7.96
C ASN A 244 -18.83 13.63 8.63
N LYS A 245 -18.12 14.41 9.43
CA LYS A 245 -16.90 13.97 10.11
C LYS A 245 -17.20 13.45 11.52
N PHE A 246 -16.53 12.37 11.86
CA PHE A 246 -16.59 11.74 13.18
C PHE A 246 -15.19 11.40 13.65
N ILE A 247 -14.99 11.36 14.97
CA ILE A 247 -13.83 10.76 15.61
C ILE A 247 -14.31 9.51 16.31
N LEU A 248 -13.73 8.36 15.91
CA LEU A 248 -14.05 7.05 16.46
C LEU A 248 -12.93 6.62 17.41
N ASN A 249 -13.30 6.19 18.61
CA ASN A 249 -12.39 5.61 19.59
C ASN A 249 -12.38 4.09 19.53
N SER A 250 -11.34 3.44 20.07
CA SER A 250 -11.19 1.99 20.08
C SER A 250 -12.30 1.24 20.86
N ASN A 251 -12.99 1.91 21.78
CA ASN A 251 -14.15 1.36 22.47
C ASN A 251 -15.44 1.38 21.63
N GLY A 252 -15.37 1.80 20.36
CA GLY A 252 -16.51 1.89 19.45
C GLY A 252 -17.37 3.17 19.62
N SER A 253 -16.98 4.09 20.50
CA SER A 253 -17.68 5.38 20.66
C SER A 253 -17.27 6.35 19.56
N ALA A 254 -18.24 6.97 18.89
CA ALA A 254 -18.00 7.98 17.86
C ALA A 254 -18.59 9.33 18.25
N THR A 255 -17.81 10.38 18.05
CA THR A 255 -18.24 11.77 18.27
C THR A 255 -18.25 12.53 16.97
N LYS A 256 -19.38 13.16 16.61
CA LYS A 256 -19.46 14.01 15.42
C LYS A 256 -18.64 15.28 15.64
N VAL A 257 -17.82 15.62 14.65
CA VAL A 257 -17.04 16.86 14.61
C VAL A 257 -17.80 17.88 13.77
N ASN A 258 -18.00 19.06 14.31
CA ASN A 258 -18.70 20.16 13.62
C ASN A 258 -17.74 20.97 12.75
#